data_bc0d65e8f56d85713b251afafb8535d3
#
_entry.id   bc0d65e8f56d85713b251afafb8535d3
#
_cell.length_a   1.000
_cell.length_b   1.000
_cell.length_c   1.000
_cell.angle_alpha   90.00
_cell.angle_beta   90.00
_cell.angle_gamma   90.00
#
_symmetry.space_group_name_H-M   'P 1'
#
loop_
_entity.id
_entity.type
_entity.pdbx_description
1 polymer ?
#
loop_
_entity_poly.entity_id
_entity_poly.type
_entity_poly.pdbx_seq_one_letter_code
_entity_poly.pdbx_strand_id
1 'polypeptide(L)'
;MSIVLDGQQRLTSLYIGLKGTRTLKKKGARNDNPNAYEEKRLYLNLKHQPNMDNPEDNYQFEFYAKAPTNDKDHFWFKVGDILGLESGVLNYMQEHGLEKNELNLLEKLKDAFHTKQLISFFEEKEKNFNKVLNIFIRVNSGGVKLSYSDLLMSILTASFSSGIREKMNELVDALKDKGFPNVE
;
A
#
# COMPACT_ATOMS: atom_id res chain seq x y z
N MET A 1 -11.41 11.07 -14.68
CA MET A 1 -11.10 9.82 -13.97
C MET A 1 -9.78 9.31 -14.52
N SER A 2 -8.79 9.08 -13.68
CA SER A 2 -7.49 8.53 -14.08
C SER A 2 -7.40 7.10 -13.60
N ILE A 3 -6.75 6.23 -14.37
CA ILE A 3 -6.55 4.81 -14.07
C ILE A 3 -5.06 4.57 -13.93
N VAL A 4 -4.66 3.85 -12.89
CA VAL A 4 -3.27 3.44 -12.66
C VAL A 4 -3.06 2.08 -13.34
N LEU A 5 -2.17 2.04 -14.34
CA LEU A 5 -1.87 0.82 -15.09
C LEU A 5 -0.78 -0.03 -14.42
N ASP A 6 0.19 0.62 -13.77
CA ASP A 6 1.28 -0.05 -13.05
C ASP A 6 1.52 0.64 -11.71
N GLY A 7 2.11 -0.09 -10.77
CA GLY A 7 2.44 0.43 -9.44
C GLY A 7 1.24 0.54 -8.49
N GLN A 8 0.10 -0.07 -8.79
CA GLN A 8 -1.09 -0.04 -7.93
C GLN A 8 -0.78 -0.50 -6.50
N GLN A 9 -0.02 -1.57 -6.33
CA GLN A 9 0.37 -2.07 -5.00
C GLN A 9 1.26 -1.07 -4.25
N ARG A 10 2.20 -0.42 -4.94
CA ARG A 10 3.08 0.62 -4.35
C ARG A 10 2.27 1.82 -3.89
N LEU A 11 1.35 2.32 -4.72
CA LEU A 11 0.47 3.43 -4.37
C LEU A 11 -0.50 3.06 -3.24
N THR A 12 -1.04 1.84 -3.25
CA THR A 12 -1.91 1.34 -2.18
C THR A 12 -1.14 1.25 -0.86
N SER A 13 0.10 0.78 -0.87
CA SER A 13 0.95 0.71 0.32
C SER A 13 1.23 2.11 0.90
N LEU A 14 1.56 3.08 0.04
CA LEU A 14 1.73 4.48 0.45
C LEU A 14 0.42 5.08 1.00
N TYR A 15 -0.70 4.84 0.34
CA TYR A 15 -1.99 5.31 0.80
C TYR A 15 -2.34 4.73 2.17
N ILE A 16 -2.16 3.42 2.38
CA ILE A 16 -2.41 2.76 3.67
C ILE A 16 -1.50 3.35 4.76
N GLY A 17 -0.22 3.58 4.45
CA GLY A 17 0.73 4.14 5.41
C GLY A 17 0.42 5.58 5.81
N LEU A 18 -0.08 6.39 4.89
CA LEU A 18 -0.25 7.83 5.10
C LEU A 18 -1.67 8.24 5.47
N LYS A 19 -2.67 7.71 4.78
CA LYS A 19 -4.07 8.17 4.92
C LYS A 19 -5.06 7.07 5.26
N GLY A 20 -4.77 5.84 4.85
CA GLY A 20 -5.64 4.71 5.01
C GLY A 20 -5.40 3.92 6.28
N THR A 21 -6.04 2.76 6.31
CA THR A 21 -5.86 1.75 7.32
C THR A 21 -5.50 0.42 6.67
N ARG A 22 -4.84 -0.44 7.39
CA ARG A 22 -4.64 -1.84 7.01
C ARG A 22 -5.58 -2.71 7.83
N THR A 23 -6.51 -3.37 7.16
CA THR A 23 -7.38 -4.35 7.82
C THR A 23 -6.65 -5.67 7.98
N LEU A 24 -6.47 -6.11 9.21
CA LEU A 24 -5.82 -7.37 9.54
C LEU A 24 -6.76 -8.26 10.34
N LYS A 25 -6.66 -9.57 10.07
CA LYS A 25 -7.41 -10.57 10.82
C LYS A 25 -6.81 -10.72 12.20
N LYS A 26 -7.65 -10.72 13.24
CA LYS A 26 -7.26 -10.98 14.62
C LYS A 26 -6.75 -12.41 14.74
N LYS A 27 -5.67 -12.59 15.50
CA LYS A 27 -5.08 -13.92 15.73
C LYS A 27 -6.12 -14.87 16.35
N GLY A 28 -6.30 -16.04 15.73
CA GLY A 28 -7.25 -17.06 16.20
C GLY A 28 -8.72 -16.84 15.85
N ALA A 29 -9.09 -15.73 15.20
CA ALA A 29 -10.47 -15.52 14.77
C ALA A 29 -10.82 -16.39 13.57
N ARG A 30 -12.10 -16.80 13.44
CA ARG A 30 -12.62 -17.53 12.29
C ARG A 30 -12.90 -16.58 11.11
N ASN A 31 -12.84 -17.08 9.86
CA ASN A 31 -13.02 -16.26 8.65
C ASN A 31 -14.45 -15.73 8.49
N ASP A 32 -15.42 -16.48 8.97
CA ASP A 32 -16.85 -16.19 8.90
C ASP A 32 -17.34 -15.19 9.96
N ASN A 33 -16.47 -14.78 10.87
CA ASN A 33 -16.81 -13.81 11.91
C ASN A 33 -16.60 -12.37 11.36
N PRO A 34 -17.65 -11.55 11.25
CA PRO A 34 -17.52 -10.15 10.82
C PRO A 34 -16.58 -9.32 11.71
N ASN A 35 -16.45 -9.69 12.99
CA ASN A 35 -15.57 -9.03 13.96
C ASN A 35 -14.14 -9.62 13.98
N ALA A 36 -13.84 -10.53 13.05
CA ALA A 36 -12.53 -11.15 12.96
C ALA A 36 -11.43 -10.19 12.46
N TYR A 37 -11.83 -9.06 11.91
CA TYR A 37 -10.92 -8.10 11.31
C TYR A 37 -10.88 -6.81 12.12
N GLU A 38 -9.71 -6.17 12.14
CA GLU A 38 -9.52 -4.87 12.75
C GLU A 38 -8.71 -3.95 11.84
N GLU A 39 -9.08 -2.68 11.84
CA GLU A 39 -8.35 -1.65 11.12
C GLU A 39 -7.17 -1.16 11.96
N LYS A 40 -6.01 -1.07 11.34
CA LYS A 40 -4.77 -0.60 11.97
C LYS A 40 -4.17 0.55 11.18
N ARG A 41 -3.52 1.47 11.88
CA ARG A 41 -2.78 2.60 11.31
C ARG A 41 -1.29 2.42 11.53
N LEU A 42 -0.49 3.01 10.64
CA LEU A 42 0.97 2.92 10.70
C LEU A 42 1.55 3.93 11.68
N TYR A 43 2.43 3.45 12.54
CA TYR A 43 3.22 4.26 13.48
C TYR A 43 4.70 3.99 13.28
N LEU A 44 5.52 5.01 13.55
CA LEU A 44 6.98 4.96 13.57
C LEU A 44 7.46 5.22 15.00
N ASN A 45 8.31 4.34 15.52
CA ASN A 45 8.99 4.60 16.80
C ASN A 45 10.15 5.57 16.58
N LEU A 46 10.02 6.81 17.06
CA LEU A 46 11.06 7.83 16.93
C LEU A 46 12.28 7.56 17.83
N LYS A 47 12.14 6.74 18.89
CA LYS A 47 13.22 6.35 19.80
C LYS A 47 13.94 5.07 19.40
N HIS A 48 13.56 4.46 18.26
CA HIS A 48 14.20 3.24 17.80
C HIS A 48 15.70 3.44 17.61
N GLN A 49 16.49 2.54 18.17
CA GLN A 49 17.95 2.49 18.00
C GLN A 49 18.28 1.41 16.97
N PRO A 50 18.79 1.78 15.78
CA PRO A 50 19.13 0.81 14.76
C PRO A 50 20.17 -0.20 15.23
N ASN A 51 19.97 -1.47 14.92
CA ASN A 51 21.00 -2.47 15.11
C ASN A 51 22.03 -2.37 13.98
N MET A 52 23.26 -1.96 14.31
CA MET A 52 24.34 -1.77 13.34
C MET A 52 24.73 -3.06 12.61
N ASP A 53 24.45 -4.22 13.19
CA ASP A 53 24.72 -5.54 12.61
C ASP A 53 23.61 -6.01 11.65
N ASN A 54 22.45 -5.31 11.64
CA ASN A 54 21.32 -5.63 10.77
C ASN A 54 20.92 -4.41 9.93
N PRO A 55 21.33 -4.33 8.65
CA PRO A 55 20.99 -3.21 7.77
C PRO A 55 19.48 -3.02 7.55
N GLU A 56 18.66 -4.03 7.83
CA GLU A 56 17.19 -3.94 7.68
C GLU A 56 16.52 -3.31 8.91
N ASP A 57 17.22 -3.22 10.04
CA ASP A 57 16.71 -2.68 11.32
C ASP A 57 16.96 -1.17 11.47
N ASN A 58 16.81 -0.41 10.38
CA ASN A 58 17.03 1.04 10.43
C ASN A 58 15.85 1.81 11.03
N TYR A 59 14.65 1.28 10.94
CA TYR A 59 13.40 1.96 11.36
C TYR A 59 12.42 0.94 11.92
N GLN A 60 11.74 1.28 13.00
CA GLN A 60 10.68 0.46 13.57
C GLN A 60 9.31 1.03 13.19
N PHE A 61 8.69 0.41 12.17
CA PHE A 61 7.32 0.71 11.77
C PHE A 61 6.37 -0.40 12.23
N GLU A 62 5.27 -0.02 12.85
CA GLU A 62 4.26 -1.00 13.29
C GLU A 62 2.84 -0.52 13.03
N PHE A 63 1.93 -1.50 12.87
CA PHE A 63 0.50 -1.25 12.69
C PHE A 63 -0.27 -1.47 13.98
N TYR A 64 -0.91 -0.43 14.51
CA TYR A 64 -1.74 -0.49 15.71
C TYR A 64 -3.20 -0.14 15.41
N ALA A 65 -4.14 -0.87 16.06
CA ALA A 65 -5.57 -0.59 15.98
C ALA A 65 -5.98 0.62 16.83
N LYS A 66 -5.27 0.83 17.93
CA LYS A 66 -5.39 2.00 18.82
C LYS A 66 -4.04 2.67 18.93
N ALA A 67 -4.04 3.97 19.21
CA ALA A 67 -2.81 4.69 19.46
C ALA A 67 -2.00 3.98 20.57
N PRO A 68 -0.76 3.56 20.28
CA PRO A 68 0.09 2.93 21.28
C PRO A 68 0.50 3.96 22.35
N THR A 69 0.82 3.49 23.54
CA THR A 69 1.33 4.33 24.63
C THR A 69 2.82 4.59 24.43
N ASN A 70 3.23 5.82 24.67
CA ASN A 70 4.64 6.19 24.71
C ASN A 70 5.24 5.80 26.08
N ASP A 71 6.50 5.39 26.07
CA ASP A 71 7.27 5.09 27.26
C ASP A 71 8.73 5.58 27.14
N LYS A 72 9.63 5.14 28.05
CA LYS A 72 11.03 5.57 28.00
C LYS A 72 11.78 5.12 26.75
N ASP A 73 11.40 3.97 26.16
CA ASP A 73 12.08 3.32 25.02
C ASP A 73 11.31 3.50 23.70
N HIS A 74 10.06 3.99 23.76
CA HIS A 74 9.20 4.13 22.59
C HIS A 74 8.52 5.50 22.58
N PHE A 75 8.62 6.18 21.46
CA PHE A 75 7.79 7.32 21.11
C PHE A 75 7.14 7.08 19.75
N TRP A 76 5.86 6.76 19.77
CA TRP A 76 5.11 6.38 18.58
C TRP A 76 4.51 7.58 17.89
N PHE A 77 5.07 7.90 16.72
CA PHE A 77 4.54 8.92 15.83
C PHE A 77 3.62 8.27 14.79
N LYS A 78 2.38 8.75 14.67
CA LYS A 78 1.46 8.29 13.63
C LYS A 78 1.91 8.83 12.28
N VAL A 79 2.29 7.93 11.35
CA VAL A 79 2.96 8.30 10.09
C VAL A 79 2.13 9.26 9.24
N GLY A 80 0.79 9.09 9.23
CA GLY A 80 -0.09 9.97 8.47
C GLY A 80 -0.09 11.43 8.91
N ASP A 81 0.26 11.71 10.16
CA ASP A 81 0.27 13.07 10.71
C ASP A 81 1.42 13.92 10.13
N ILE A 82 2.43 13.27 9.49
CA ILE A 82 3.51 13.96 8.77
C ILE A 82 3.00 14.88 7.67
N LEU A 83 1.85 14.56 7.06
CA LEU A 83 1.26 15.37 6.00
C LEU A 83 0.79 16.75 6.47
N GLY A 84 0.53 16.90 7.77
CA GLY A 84 0.15 18.16 8.41
C GLY A 84 1.30 18.94 9.04
N LEU A 85 2.53 18.37 9.05
CA LEU A 85 3.71 18.98 9.70
C LEU A 85 4.58 19.80 8.74
N GLU A 86 4.02 20.37 7.68
CA GLU A 86 4.82 21.11 6.66
C GLU A 86 5.72 22.19 7.26
N SER A 87 5.28 22.88 8.31
CA SER A 87 6.02 23.97 8.96
C SER A 87 6.31 23.75 10.44
N GLY A 88 5.96 22.61 11.01
CA GLY A 88 5.82 22.45 12.45
C GLY A 88 6.66 21.37 13.13
N VAL A 89 7.69 20.77 12.48
CA VAL A 89 8.48 19.69 13.11
C VAL A 89 9.17 20.17 14.40
N LEU A 90 9.71 21.40 14.41
CA LEU A 90 10.32 21.98 15.60
C LEU A 90 9.29 22.24 16.70
N ASN A 91 8.12 22.74 16.35
CA ASN A 91 7.04 22.96 17.31
C ASN A 91 6.58 21.62 17.91
N TYR A 92 6.39 20.61 17.06
CA TYR A 92 6.03 19.26 17.50
C TYR A 92 7.08 18.68 18.46
N MET A 93 8.37 18.88 18.16
CA MET A 93 9.48 18.49 19.04
C MET A 93 9.37 19.15 20.42
N GLN A 94 9.15 20.47 20.46
CA GLN A 94 9.05 21.22 21.71
C GLN A 94 7.84 20.80 22.55
N GLU A 95 6.68 20.61 21.90
CA GLU A 95 5.45 20.19 22.56
C GLU A 95 5.55 18.80 23.19
N HIS A 96 6.35 17.90 22.59
CA HIS A 96 6.47 16.51 23.03
C HIS A 96 7.78 16.19 23.74
N GLY A 97 8.66 17.17 23.91
CA GLY A 97 9.94 16.99 24.61
C GLY A 97 10.88 16.01 23.90
N LEU A 98 10.89 16.04 22.56
CA LEU A 98 11.73 15.14 21.76
C LEU A 98 13.17 15.64 21.74
N GLU A 99 14.11 14.71 21.66
CA GLU A 99 15.54 14.99 21.57
C GLU A 99 16.00 15.12 20.10
N LYS A 100 17.28 15.38 19.90
CA LYS A 100 17.86 15.60 18.56
C LYS A 100 17.73 14.38 17.63
N ASN A 101 17.83 13.18 18.18
CA ASN A 101 17.76 11.95 17.36
C ASN A 101 16.35 11.73 16.82
N GLU A 102 15.34 11.89 17.66
CA GLU A 102 13.93 11.81 17.28
C GLU A 102 13.57 12.90 16.25
N LEU A 103 14.09 14.12 16.46
CA LEU A 103 13.93 15.21 15.50
C LEU A 103 14.51 14.83 14.13
N ASN A 104 15.75 14.35 14.09
CA ASN A 104 16.40 13.95 12.84
C ASN A 104 15.60 12.85 12.09
N LEU A 105 15.02 11.92 12.83
CA LEU A 105 14.20 10.85 12.24
C LEU A 105 12.89 11.40 11.68
N LEU A 106 12.25 12.32 12.40
CA LEU A 106 11.03 12.97 11.95
C LEU A 106 11.27 13.88 10.73
N GLU A 107 12.41 14.61 10.71
CA GLU A 107 12.83 15.38 9.52
C GLU A 107 13.09 14.51 8.31
N LYS A 108 13.77 13.36 8.48
CA LYS A 108 13.96 12.39 7.39
C LYS A 108 12.62 11.89 6.84
N LEU A 109 11.66 11.61 7.72
CA LEU A 109 10.32 11.21 7.30
C LEU A 109 9.62 12.33 6.54
N LYS A 110 9.69 13.57 7.04
CA LYS A 110 9.14 14.74 6.38
C LYS A 110 9.75 14.95 5.00
N ASP A 111 11.07 14.92 4.89
CA ASP A 111 11.79 15.08 3.62
C ASP A 111 11.39 14.01 2.60
N ALA A 112 11.19 12.77 3.06
CA ALA A 112 10.78 11.68 2.18
C ALA A 112 9.42 11.96 1.51
N PHE A 113 8.50 12.67 2.18
CA PHE A 113 7.15 12.90 1.66
C PHE A 113 6.90 14.29 1.09
N HIS A 114 7.65 15.31 1.54
CA HIS A 114 7.44 16.69 1.11
C HIS A 114 8.51 17.22 0.17
N THR A 115 9.73 16.70 0.25
CA THR A 115 10.87 17.28 -0.47
C THR A 115 11.39 16.35 -1.55
N LYS A 116 11.52 15.05 -1.28
CA LYS A 116 12.11 14.09 -2.22
C LYS A 116 11.10 13.63 -3.25
N GLN A 117 11.52 13.61 -4.50
CA GLN A 117 10.75 13.02 -5.61
C GLN A 117 10.93 11.50 -5.60
N LEU A 118 10.21 10.80 -4.73
CA LEU A 118 10.30 9.35 -4.59
C LEU A 118 9.46 8.57 -5.60
N ILE A 119 8.49 9.25 -6.23
CA ILE A 119 7.56 8.65 -7.19
C ILE A 119 7.64 9.42 -8.49
N SER A 120 7.92 8.69 -9.57
CA SER A 120 7.79 9.20 -10.93
C SER A 120 6.61 8.51 -11.60
N PHE A 121 5.80 9.26 -12.33
CA PHE A 121 4.71 8.71 -13.11
C PHE A 121 4.69 9.31 -14.51
N PHE A 122 4.20 8.52 -15.45
CA PHE A 122 3.90 8.98 -16.81
C PHE A 122 2.39 8.99 -17.00
N GLU A 123 1.85 10.11 -17.45
CA GLU A 123 0.42 10.25 -17.74
C GLU A 123 0.18 10.12 -19.25
N GLU A 124 -0.56 9.08 -19.67
CA GLU A 124 -1.07 8.98 -21.03
C GLU A 124 -2.43 9.67 -21.12
N LYS A 125 -2.50 10.71 -21.95
CA LYS A 125 -3.71 11.54 -22.13
C LYS A 125 -4.61 11.05 -23.26
N GLU A 126 -4.07 10.26 -24.15
CA GLU A 126 -4.81 9.74 -25.28
C GLU A 126 -5.66 8.55 -24.86
N LYS A 127 -6.97 8.64 -25.09
CA LYS A 127 -7.94 7.58 -24.73
C LYS A 127 -8.04 6.50 -25.83
N ASN A 128 -6.92 6.13 -26.43
CA ASN A 128 -6.87 5.05 -27.41
C ASN A 128 -6.61 3.73 -26.69
N PHE A 129 -7.58 2.84 -26.73
CA PHE A 129 -7.53 1.54 -26.04
C PHE A 129 -6.32 0.71 -26.46
N ASN A 130 -6.04 0.59 -27.77
CA ASN A 130 -4.91 -0.19 -28.26
C ASN A 130 -3.56 0.35 -27.79
N LYS A 131 -3.43 1.69 -27.73
CA LYS A 131 -2.23 2.36 -27.22
C LYS A 131 -2.05 2.06 -25.72
N VAL A 132 -3.10 2.22 -24.92
CA VAL A 132 -3.09 1.94 -23.48
C VAL A 132 -2.75 0.48 -23.23
N LEU A 133 -3.35 -0.46 -23.97
CA LEU A 133 -3.06 -1.89 -23.85
C LEU A 133 -1.60 -2.20 -24.21
N ASN A 134 -1.06 -1.63 -25.27
CA ASN A 134 0.35 -1.81 -25.64
C ASN A 134 1.30 -1.27 -24.57
N ILE A 135 1.01 -0.12 -23.96
CA ILE A 135 1.78 0.44 -22.85
C ILE A 135 1.74 -0.54 -21.66
N PHE A 136 0.55 -1.02 -21.31
CA PHE A 136 0.35 -1.95 -20.20
C PHE A 136 1.16 -3.25 -20.39
N ILE A 137 1.11 -3.86 -21.58
CA ILE A 137 1.89 -5.06 -21.92
C ILE A 137 3.40 -4.79 -21.79
N ARG A 138 3.88 -3.67 -22.33
CA ARG A 138 5.31 -3.34 -22.32
C ARG A 138 5.84 -3.06 -20.91
N VAL A 139 5.09 -2.36 -20.08
CA VAL A 139 5.46 -2.05 -18.69
C VAL A 139 5.53 -3.33 -17.87
N ASN A 140 4.58 -4.25 -18.05
CA ASN A 140 4.54 -5.51 -17.31
C ASN A 140 5.50 -6.58 -17.87
N SER A 141 6.02 -6.42 -19.07
CA SER A 141 6.99 -7.39 -19.65
C SER A 141 8.37 -7.36 -19.00
N GLY A 142 8.72 -6.29 -18.28
CA GLY A 142 9.99 -6.15 -17.55
C GLY A 142 9.97 -6.67 -16.11
N GLY A 143 8.80 -7.10 -15.59
CA GLY A 143 8.61 -7.57 -14.21
C GLY A 143 8.05 -8.99 -14.15
N VAL A 144 7.14 -9.23 -13.18
CA VAL A 144 6.36 -10.46 -13.13
C VAL A 144 5.47 -10.48 -14.38
N LYS A 145 5.71 -11.46 -15.27
CA LYS A 145 4.93 -11.60 -16.49
C LYS A 145 3.47 -11.88 -16.12
N LEU A 146 2.57 -11.04 -16.63
CA LEU A 146 1.16 -11.36 -16.59
C LEU A 146 0.92 -12.63 -17.38
N SER A 147 0.05 -13.48 -16.86
CA SER A 147 -0.40 -14.65 -17.62
C SER A 147 -1.21 -14.19 -18.84
N TYR A 148 -1.26 -15.02 -19.87
CA TYR A 148 -2.15 -14.76 -21.01
C TYR A 148 -3.61 -14.64 -20.56
N SER A 149 -4.00 -15.36 -19.51
CA SER A 149 -5.34 -15.31 -18.92
C SER A 149 -5.64 -13.93 -18.33
N ASP A 150 -4.70 -13.34 -17.55
CA ASP A 150 -4.86 -11.99 -16.98
C ASP A 150 -4.99 -10.92 -18.07
N LEU A 151 -4.19 -11.05 -19.14
CA LEU A 151 -4.22 -10.14 -20.27
C LEU A 151 -5.56 -10.27 -21.03
N LEU A 152 -5.99 -11.50 -21.30
CA LEU A 152 -7.27 -11.78 -21.96
C LEU A 152 -8.44 -11.24 -21.15
N MET A 153 -8.44 -11.46 -19.81
CA MET A 153 -9.45 -10.94 -18.90
C MET A 153 -9.50 -9.42 -18.87
N SER A 154 -8.33 -8.76 -18.92
CA SER A 154 -8.25 -7.31 -19.00
C SER A 154 -8.85 -6.77 -20.30
N ILE A 155 -8.55 -7.40 -21.42
CA ILE A 155 -9.11 -7.04 -22.74
C ILE A 155 -10.62 -7.24 -22.75
N LEU A 156 -11.10 -8.39 -22.30
CA LEU A 156 -12.52 -8.71 -22.26
C LEU A 156 -13.29 -7.75 -21.36
N THR A 157 -12.76 -7.47 -20.16
CA THR A 157 -13.38 -6.53 -19.21
C THR A 157 -13.46 -5.11 -19.79
N ALA A 158 -12.47 -4.69 -20.58
CA ALA A 158 -12.46 -3.37 -21.21
C ALA A 158 -13.33 -3.28 -22.47
N SER A 159 -13.53 -4.39 -23.16
CA SER A 159 -14.26 -4.43 -24.45
C SER A 159 -15.75 -4.73 -24.29
N PHE A 160 -16.16 -5.31 -23.17
CA PHE A 160 -17.54 -5.71 -22.92
C PHE A 160 -18.16 -4.91 -21.77
N SER A 161 -19.50 -4.82 -21.74
CA SER A 161 -20.26 -4.17 -20.66
C SER A 161 -20.03 -4.84 -19.29
N SER A 162 -20.30 -4.09 -18.22
CA SER A 162 -20.20 -4.57 -16.83
C SER A 162 -20.86 -5.95 -16.62
N GLY A 163 -20.16 -6.85 -15.92
CA GLY A 163 -20.65 -8.18 -15.59
C GLY A 163 -19.99 -9.34 -16.34
N ILE A 164 -19.08 -9.06 -17.30
CA ILE A 164 -18.40 -10.16 -18.03
C ILE A 164 -17.47 -10.95 -17.11
N ARG A 165 -16.85 -10.29 -16.14
CA ARG A 165 -15.93 -10.91 -15.18
C ARG A 165 -16.65 -11.91 -14.27
N GLU A 166 -17.83 -11.52 -13.78
CA GLU A 166 -18.69 -12.37 -12.97
C GLU A 166 -19.13 -13.61 -13.78
N LYS A 167 -19.58 -13.43 -15.01
CA LYS A 167 -19.97 -14.54 -15.89
C LYS A 167 -18.83 -15.49 -16.22
N MET A 168 -17.60 -14.96 -16.37
CA MET A 168 -16.43 -15.81 -16.60
C MET A 168 -16.03 -16.59 -15.35
N ASN A 169 -16.10 -15.97 -14.18
CA ASN A 169 -15.86 -16.67 -12.92
C ASN A 169 -16.92 -17.78 -12.71
N GLU A 170 -18.19 -17.48 -12.94
CA GLU A 170 -19.26 -18.48 -12.89
C GLU A 170 -19.03 -19.64 -13.87
N LEU A 171 -18.52 -19.37 -15.08
CA LEU A 171 -18.16 -20.39 -16.05
C LEU A 171 -16.98 -21.25 -15.56
N VAL A 172 -15.93 -20.62 -15.02
CA VAL A 172 -14.77 -21.32 -14.45
C VAL A 172 -15.21 -22.23 -13.30
N ASP A 173 -16.04 -21.73 -12.40
CA ASP A 173 -16.57 -22.51 -11.28
C ASP A 173 -17.43 -23.67 -11.76
N ALA A 174 -18.32 -23.45 -12.75
CA ALA A 174 -19.14 -24.49 -13.34
C ALA A 174 -18.30 -25.56 -14.05
N LEU A 175 -17.16 -25.22 -14.65
CA LEU A 175 -16.23 -26.17 -15.25
C LEU A 175 -15.49 -26.98 -14.18
N LYS A 176 -15.06 -26.35 -13.09
CA LYS A 176 -14.44 -27.07 -11.96
C LYS A 176 -15.40 -28.08 -11.35
N ASP A 177 -16.65 -27.71 -11.15
CA ASP A 177 -17.71 -28.62 -10.65
C ASP A 177 -17.98 -29.81 -11.59
N LYS A 178 -17.75 -29.64 -12.88
CA LYS A 178 -17.85 -30.70 -13.88
C LYS A 178 -16.60 -31.57 -14.04
N GLY A 179 -15.60 -31.39 -13.18
CA GLY A 179 -14.40 -32.21 -13.15
C GLY A 179 -13.21 -31.69 -13.98
N PHE A 180 -13.19 -30.41 -14.30
CA PHE A 180 -12.04 -29.73 -14.92
C PHE A 180 -11.28 -28.85 -13.89
N PRO A 181 -10.51 -29.44 -12.98
CA PRO A 181 -9.92 -28.68 -11.84
C PRO A 181 -8.83 -27.68 -12.23
N ASN A 182 -8.26 -27.80 -13.41
CA ASN A 182 -7.14 -26.98 -13.88
C ASN A 182 -7.57 -25.80 -14.79
N VAL A 183 -8.84 -25.40 -14.74
CA VAL A 183 -9.33 -24.21 -15.47
C VAL A 183 -9.08 -22.97 -14.60
N GLU A 184 -8.28 -22.03 -15.11
CA GLU A 184 -7.97 -20.74 -14.51
C GLU A 184 -8.64 -19.59 -15.27
#